data_2983999c944040993f08e5e436773a5d
#
_entry.id   2983999c944040993f08e5e436773a5d
#
_cell.length_a   1.000
_cell.length_b   1.000
_cell.length_c   1.000
_cell.angle_alpha   90.00
_cell.angle_beta   90.00
_cell.angle_gamma   90.00
#
_symmetry.space_group_name_H-M   'P 1'
#
loop_
_entity.id
_entity.type
_entity.pdbx_description
1 polymer ?
#
loop_
_entity_poly.entity_id
_entity_poly.type
_entity_poly.pdbx_seq_one_letter_code
_entity_poly.pdbx_strand_id
1 'polypeptide(L)'
;MLSDDPKKSWLTDEEYEDLLSTVWSNYDSGVSSTQVTLMRLLSMQYARRPLQIAYLKIGDVRDSDGSGSQGLVGRIIDFPGVKDFSAENEFRNSKFEPHPLADHLWDLYIVQRIEVRSLYECNLGFKLTDDQLNKLPLFSMKKRIKQARNFIESNHKHNIYENLGSPLFHLSAGRVSSVLSWADNSPKCNSGTEKTRKWFLPKPPISCRTNQEMVVNATRMRHTRARQLARKGVLLDTLSHWLGHTFERSLAAYYNDPAEQARELDEAMHPVLAPLAMAFAGTLIDSHDQATRASDPTSLLEFANADVLNDVGHCGKHSFCATTSVPIPCYRCKHFEPLVDAPHHEVLEALVQRQIAEDSALKIGGTRNLLIPIDLSAEIRAVKNCIAHCNTRKTEREARS
;
A
#
# COMPACT_ATOMS: atom_id res chain seq x y z
N MET A 1 -6.77 -13.09 18.41
CA MET A 1 -7.86 -12.88 17.48
C MET A 1 -7.69 -11.53 16.82
N LEU A 2 -7.66 -11.47 15.50
CA LEU A 2 -7.72 -10.20 14.78
C LEU A 2 -9.16 -9.70 14.91
N SER A 3 -9.31 -8.46 15.36
CA SER A 3 -10.63 -7.87 15.62
C SER A 3 -11.32 -7.52 14.31
N ASP A 4 -12.63 -7.77 14.20
CA ASP A 4 -13.45 -7.31 13.07
C ASP A 4 -13.77 -5.81 13.13
N ASP A 5 -13.36 -5.13 14.22
CA ASP A 5 -13.51 -3.69 14.39
C ASP A 5 -12.65 -2.94 13.35
N PRO A 6 -13.24 -2.16 12.44
CA PRO A 6 -12.52 -1.41 11.42
C PRO A 6 -11.45 -0.46 11.94
N LYS A 7 -11.53 -0.06 13.22
CA LYS A 7 -10.54 0.82 13.87
C LYS A 7 -9.33 0.06 14.42
N LYS A 8 -9.44 -1.25 14.64
CA LYS A 8 -8.41 -2.09 15.26
C LYS A 8 -7.84 -3.15 14.32
N SER A 9 -8.65 -3.60 13.34
CA SER A 9 -8.24 -4.57 12.33
C SER A 9 -7.19 -3.99 11.37
N TRP A 10 -6.68 -4.82 10.46
CA TRP A 10 -5.82 -4.35 9.37
C TRP A 10 -6.52 -3.29 8.51
N LEU A 11 -5.75 -2.51 7.77
CA LEU A 11 -6.25 -1.63 6.72
C LEU A 11 -6.64 -2.48 5.49
N THR A 12 -7.71 -2.09 4.81
CA THR A 12 -7.98 -2.61 3.45
C THR A 12 -6.89 -2.13 2.49
N ASP A 13 -6.81 -2.72 1.32
CA ASP A 13 -5.84 -2.30 0.32
C ASP A 13 -6.11 -0.84 -0.11
N GLU A 14 -7.37 -0.46 -0.29
CA GLU A 14 -7.80 0.91 -0.56
C GLU A 14 -7.36 1.90 0.56
N GLU A 15 -7.66 1.58 1.83
CA GLU A 15 -7.22 2.39 2.98
C GLU A 15 -5.68 2.51 3.05
N TYR A 16 -4.97 1.44 2.70
CA TYR A 16 -3.50 1.44 2.68
C TYR A 16 -2.95 2.36 1.60
N GLU A 17 -3.52 2.34 0.40
CA GLU A 17 -3.12 3.21 -0.71
C GLU A 17 -3.47 4.68 -0.44
N ASP A 18 -4.63 4.95 0.12
CA ASP A 18 -5.00 6.31 0.56
C ASP A 18 -4.01 6.85 1.59
N LEU A 19 -3.59 6.00 2.53
CA LEU A 19 -2.59 6.36 3.52
C LEU A 19 -1.23 6.63 2.87
N LEU A 20 -0.80 5.79 1.93
CA LEU A 20 0.44 5.94 1.19
C LEU A 20 0.45 7.24 0.36
N SER A 21 -0.62 7.48 -0.38
CA SER A 21 -0.81 8.71 -1.15
C SER A 21 -0.78 9.96 -0.26
N THR A 22 -1.43 9.89 0.91
CA THR A 22 -1.42 10.99 1.89
C THR A 22 -0.03 11.25 2.45
N VAL A 23 0.77 10.22 2.72
CA VAL A 23 2.15 10.38 3.20
C VAL A 23 3.00 11.11 2.16
N TRP A 24 2.88 10.75 0.88
CA TRP A 24 3.62 11.40 -0.19
C TRP A 24 3.14 12.83 -0.47
N SER A 25 1.83 13.04 -0.56
CA SER A 25 1.25 14.38 -0.75
C SER A 25 1.67 15.37 0.34
N ASN A 26 1.73 14.92 1.60
CA ASN A 26 2.23 15.72 2.71
C ASN A 26 3.73 16.04 2.61
N TYR A 27 4.52 15.14 2.03
CA TYR A 27 5.94 15.39 1.77
C TYR A 27 6.13 16.38 0.62
N ASP A 28 5.47 16.16 -0.50
CA ASP A 28 5.57 17.01 -1.70
C ASP A 28 5.08 18.43 -1.45
N SER A 29 4.07 18.60 -0.61
CA SER A 29 3.58 19.92 -0.18
C SER A 29 4.42 20.59 0.93
N GLY A 30 5.49 19.93 1.41
CA GLY A 30 6.34 20.44 2.49
C GLY A 30 5.70 20.44 3.88
N VAL A 31 4.54 19.80 4.05
CA VAL A 31 3.83 19.70 5.34
C VAL A 31 4.52 18.67 6.25
N SER A 32 5.04 17.59 5.69
CA SER A 32 5.85 16.59 6.40
C SER A 32 7.33 16.73 6.07
N SER A 33 8.18 16.60 7.10
CA SER A 33 9.63 16.56 6.91
C SER A 33 10.07 15.22 6.32
N THR A 34 11.24 15.19 5.68
CA THR A 34 11.90 13.95 5.19
C THR A 34 11.93 12.88 6.27
N GLN A 35 12.31 13.24 7.50
CA GLN A 35 12.37 12.33 8.63
C GLN A 35 11.03 11.66 8.95
N VAL A 36 9.94 12.43 9.02
CA VAL A 36 8.59 11.92 9.33
C VAL A 36 8.10 11.01 8.21
N THR A 37 8.29 11.43 6.97
CA THR A 37 7.90 10.67 5.78
C THR A 37 8.65 9.34 5.71
N LEU A 38 9.96 9.36 5.87
CA LEU A 38 10.79 8.15 5.84
C LEU A 38 10.41 7.18 6.97
N MET A 39 10.16 7.65 8.21
CA MET A 39 9.69 6.79 9.31
C MET A 39 8.37 6.10 8.96
N ARG A 40 7.39 6.83 8.41
CA ARG A 40 6.09 6.29 8.02
C ARG A 40 6.22 5.25 6.91
N LEU A 41 6.95 5.57 5.84
CA LEU A 41 7.16 4.66 4.72
C LEU A 41 7.91 3.38 5.13
N LEU A 42 8.95 3.48 5.97
CA LEU A 42 9.63 2.31 6.51
C LEU A 42 8.70 1.43 7.34
N SER A 43 7.82 2.03 8.16
CA SER A 43 6.83 1.28 8.92
C SER A 43 5.80 0.60 8.01
N MET A 44 5.33 1.28 6.97
CA MET A 44 4.38 0.74 6.00
C MET A 44 4.98 -0.41 5.20
N GLN A 45 6.18 -0.23 4.68
CA GLN A 45 6.79 -1.19 3.76
C GLN A 45 7.38 -2.41 4.46
N TYR A 46 8.08 -2.20 5.60
CA TYR A 46 8.81 -3.28 6.30
C TYR A 46 8.13 -3.76 7.57
N ALA A 47 7.02 -3.16 7.98
CA ALA A 47 6.26 -3.57 9.17
C ALA A 47 7.10 -3.64 10.46
N ARG A 48 8.09 -2.76 10.60
CA ARG A 48 9.04 -2.77 11.72
C ARG A 48 8.45 -2.18 13.00
N ARG A 49 8.93 -2.68 14.14
CA ARG A 49 8.55 -2.14 15.44
C ARG A 49 9.11 -0.73 15.61
N PRO A 50 8.42 0.18 16.32
CA PRO A 50 8.92 1.55 16.55
C PRO A 50 10.33 1.59 17.14
N LEU A 51 10.69 0.62 17.98
CA LEU A 51 12.02 0.52 18.57
C LEU A 51 13.11 0.18 17.52
N GLN A 52 12.81 -0.70 16.54
CA GLN A 52 13.73 -1.01 15.45
C GLN A 52 13.99 0.23 14.59
N ILE A 53 12.94 0.99 14.28
CA ILE A 53 13.07 2.25 13.53
C ILE A 53 13.86 3.29 14.36
N ALA A 54 13.58 3.38 15.66
CA ALA A 54 14.31 4.30 16.55
C ALA A 54 15.81 3.99 16.66
N TYR A 55 16.19 2.72 16.52
CA TYR A 55 17.58 2.26 16.66
C TYR A 55 18.37 2.28 15.34
N LEU A 56 17.75 2.63 14.21
CA LEU A 56 18.47 2.77 12.94
C LEU A 56 19.54 3.85 13.02
N LYS A 57 20.71 3.53 12.48
CA LYS A 57 21.81 4.44 12.24
C LYS A 57 21.92 4.76 10.75
N ILE A 58 22.60 5.83 10.42
CA ILE A 58 22.86 6.20 9.02
C ILE A 58 23.62 5.09 8.30
N GLY A 59 24.60 4.47 8.95
CA GLY A 59 25.38 3.37 8.36
C GLY A 59 24.64 2.05 8.19
N ASP A 60 23.39 1.92 8.68
CA ASP A 60 22.57 0.74 8.45
C ASP A 60 21.94 0.71 7.04
N VAL A 61 22.01 1.83 6.32
CA VAL A 61 21.60 1.92 4.93
C VAL A 61 22.85 2.05 4.07
N ARG A 62 23.04 1.09 3.18
CA ARG A 62 24.26 0.97 2.39
C ARG A 62 23.99 0.37 1.01
N ASP A 63 24.92 0.57 0.12
CA ASP A 63 25.03 -0.18 -1.13
C ASP A 63 25.89 -1.42 -0.88
N SER A 64 25.49 -2.57 -1.40
CA SER A 64 26.12 -3.88 -1.18
C SER A 64 26.47 -4.53 -2.51
N ASP A 65 27.70 -4.99 -2.60
CA ASP A 65 28.22 -5.77 -3.74
C ASP A 65 27.91 -7.29 -3.64
N GLY A 66 27.25 -7.71 -2.57
CA GLY A 66 26.93 -9.11 -2.31
C GLY A 66 28.04 -9.91 -1.63
N SER A 67 29.19 -9.29 -1.32
CA SER A 67 30.32 -9.97 -0.65
C SER A 67 30.07 -10.27 0.84
N GLY A 68 28.99 -9.75 1.41
CA GLY A 68 28.59 -9.98 2.80
C GLY A 68 27.94 -11.35 3.03
N SER A 69 27.80 -11.73 4.31
CA SER A 69 27.31 -13.04 4.77
C SER A 69 25.89 -13.45 4.30
N GLN A 70 25.17 -12.56 3.63
CA GLN A 70 23.79 -12.81 3.18
C GLN A 70 23.55 -12.67 1.67
N GLY A 71 24.59 -12.37 0.88
CA GLY A 71 24.53 -12.41 -0.58
C GLY A 71 23.59 -11.39 -1.25
N LEU A 72 23.04 -10.40 -0.52
CA LEU A 72 22.18 -9.38 -1.08
C LEU A 72 23.00 -8.32 -1.81
N VAL A 73 22.68 -8.09 -3.08
CA VAL A 73 23.30 -7.09 -3.95
C VAL A 73 22.40 -5.87 -4.08
N GLY A 74 23.00 -4.68 -4.16
CA GLY A 74 22.32 -3.42 -4.33
C GLY A 74 22.02 -2.70 -3.01
N ARG A 75 21.03 -1.82 -3.03
CA ARG A 75 20.67 -0.98 -1.89
C ARG A 75 19.97 -1.78 -0.82
N ILE A 76 20.49 -1.77 0.38
CA ILE A 76 19.96 -2.52 1.51
C ILE A 76 19.83 -1.67 2.77
N ILE A 77 18.90 -2.07 3.63
CA ILE A 77 18.74 -1.55 4.98
C ILE A 77 18.80 -2.67 6.00
N ASP A 78 19.65 -2.51 7.01
CA ASP A 78 19.88 -3.47 8.08
C ASP A 78 19.07 -3.07 9.33
N PHE A 79 17.95 -3.75 9.61
CA PHE A 79 17.16 -3.47 10.80
C PHE A 79 17.74 -4.18 12.02
N PRO A 80 18.01 -3.46 13.13
CA PRO A 80 18.46 -4.10 14.37
C PRO A 80 17.33 -4.95 14.98
N GLY A 81 17.62 -6.16 15.43
CA GLY A 81 16.72 -6.96 16.24
C GLY A 81 16.47 -6.31 17.60
N VAL A 82 15.31 -6.55 18.20
CA VAL A 82 14.90 -5.93 19.49
C VAL A 82 14.24 -6.91 20.46
N LYS A 83 14.19 -8.20 20.13
CA LYS A 83 13.62 -9.26 20.97
C LYS A 83 14.52 -10.49 20.99
N ASP A 84 15.80 -10.28 21.11
CA ASP A 84 16.75 -11.36 21.31
C ASP A 84 17.04 -11.48 22.80
N PHE A 85 16.44 -12.50 23.42
CA PHE A 85 16.58 -12.77 24.86
C PHE A 85 17.96 -13.28 25.25
N SER A 86 18.79 -13.64 24.26
CA SER A 86 20.18 -14.06 24.46
C SER A 86 21.18 -12.90 24.39
N ALA A 87 20.74 -11.69 24.05
CA ALA A 87 21.62 -10.53 23.97
C ALA A 87 21.96 -10.00 25.37
N GLU A 88 23.25 -9.93 25.69
CA GLU A 88 23.73 -9.40 26.96
C GLU A 88 23.45 -7.90 27.17
N ASN A 89 23.16 -7.19 26.09
CA ASN A 89 22.87 -5.76 26.11
C ASN A 89 21.71 -5.44 25.15
N GLU A 90 20.74 -4.68 25.65
CA GLU A 90 19.50 -4.37 24.91
C GLU A 90 19.69 -3.46 23.70
N PHE A 91 20.77 -2.67 23.63
CA PHE A 91 20.95 -1.70 22.55
C PHE A 91 21.77 -2.27 21.39
N ARG A 92 21.07 -2.68 20.31
CA ARG A 92 21.68 -3.11 19.02
C ARG A 92 22.61 -4.34 19.09
N ASN A 93 22.54 -5.14 20.13
CA ASN A 93 23.33 -6.36 20.26
C ASN A 93 22.65 -7.62 19.70
N SER A 94 21.44 -7.47 19.19
CA SER A 94 20.71 -8.51 18.50
C SER A 94 21.15 -8.65 17.04
N LYS A 95 20.77 -9.73 16.39
CA LYS A 95 21.02 -9.94 14.95
C LYS A 95 20.42 -8.82 14.12
N PHE A 96 21.13 -8.44 13.06
CA PHE A 96 20.59 -7.52 12.05
C PHE A 96 19.82 -8.29 10.99
N GLU A 97 18.73 -7.70 10.54
CA GLU A 97 17.86 -8.25 9.51
C GLU A 97 17.97 -7.36 8.26
N PRO A 98 18.75 -7.77 7.23
CA PRO A 98 18.90 -7.01 6.00
C PRO A 98 17.70 -7.18 5.11
N HIS A 99 17.33 -6.07 4.45
CA HIS A 99 16.26 -6.03 3.48
C HIS A 99 16.66 -5.18 2.29
N PRO A 100 16.23 -5.55 1.07
CA PRO A 100 16.42 -4.70 -0.09
C PRO A 100 15.67 -3.38 0.13
N LEU A 101 16.30 -2.27 -0.22
CA LEU A 101 15.75 -0.93 -0.09
C LEU A 101 15.27 -0.43 -1.45
N ALA A 102 13.99 -0.07 -1.54
CA ALA A 102 13.42 0.48 -2.76
C ALA A 102 14.03 1.86 -3.10
N ASP A 103 14.13 2.18 -4.40
CA ASP A 103 14.79 3.40 -4.89
C ASP A 103 14.22 4.68 -4.29
N HIS A 104 12.90 4.79 -4.19
CA HIS A 104 12.25 5.97 -3.59
C HIS A 104 12.59 6.17 -2.10
N LEU A 105 12.87 5.08 -1.36
CA LEU A 105 13.33 5.17 0.03
C LEU A 105 14.82 5.52 0.10
N TRP A 106 15.60 5.05 -0.87
CA TRP A 106 17.00 5.44 -0.99
C TRP A 106 17.15 6.93 -1.25
N ASP A 107 16.34 7.50 -2.15
CA ASP A 107 16.37 8.92 -2.45
C ASP A 107 16.00 9.77 -1.21
N LEU A 108 14.97 9.36 -0.47
CA LEU A 108 14.63 9.99 0.81
C LEU A 108 15.74 9.83 1.86
N TYR A 109 16.40 8.68 1.90
CA TYR A 109 17.53 8.45 2.79
C TYR A 109 18.71 9.39 2.49
N ILE A 110 19.02 9.63 1.23
CA ILE A 110 20.09 10.56 0.85
C ILE A 110 19.80 11.98 1.35
N VAL A 111 18.55 12.44 1.18
CA VAL A 111 18.12 13.75 1.72
C VAL A 111 18.21 13.74 3.26
N GLN A 112 17.69 12.71 3.91
CA GLN A 112 17.73 12.57 5.37
C GLN A 112 19.16 12.56 5.91
N ARG A 113 20.08 11.88 5.24
CA ARG A 113 21.52 11.84 5.60
C ARG A 113 22.13 13.24 5.63
N ILE A 114 21.81 14.07 4.62
CA ILE A 114 22.28 15.46 4.52
C ILE A 114 21.68 16.30 5.65
N GLU A 115 20.38 16.17 5.90
CA GLU A 115 19.68 16.90 6.98
C GLU A 115 20.24 16.53 8.37
N VAL A 116 20.50 15.22 8.61
CA VAL A 116 21.09 14.77 9.87
C VAL A 116 22.51 15.29 10.04
N ARG A 117 23.36 15.26 9.00
CA ARG A 117 24.69 15.85 9.04
C ARG A 117 24.62 17.31 9.47
N SER A 118 23.82 18.11 8.78
CA SER A 118 23.67 19.52 9.09
C SER A 118 23.17 19.76 10.51
N LEU A 119 22.18 18.99 10.93
CA LEU A 119 21.60 19.07 12.28
C LEU A 119 22.65 18.79 13.38
N TYR A 120 23.46 17.76 13.22
CA TYR A 120 24.49 17.41 14.20
C TYR A 120 25.65 18.39 14.18
N GLU A 121 26.19 18.77 13.02
CA GLU A 121 27.30 19.73 12.91
C GLU A 121 26.91 21.07 13.54
N CYS A 122 25.70 21.55 13.29
CA CYS A 122 25.18 22.78 13.91
C CYS A 122 25.04 22.70 15.44
N ASN A 123 24.67 21.55 16.01
CA ASN A 123 24.46 21.41 17.46
C ASN A 123 25.72 20.96 18.22
N LEU A 124 26.65 20.29 17.58
CA LEU A 124 27.91 19.85 18.18
C LEU A 124 29.02 20.86 18.00
N GLY A 125 28.96 21.71 16.95
CA GLY A 125 29.93 22.77 16.69
C GLY A 125 31.19 22.31 15.96
N PHE A 126 31.21 21.11 15.35
CA PHE A 126 32.31 20.60 14.55
C PHE A 126 31.84 19.85 13.31
N LYS A 127 32.71 19.68 12.32
CA LYS A 127 32.44 18.94 11.10
C LYS A 127 32.57 17.44 11.32
N LEU A 128 31.68 16.67 10.72
CA LEU A 128 31.66 15.22 10.84
C LEU A 128 32.34 14.56 9.64
N THR A 129 33.16 13.56 9.90
CA THR A 129 33.61 12.63 8.88
C THR A 129 32.49 11.68 8.50
N ASP A 130 32.59 10.97 7.37
CA ASP A 130 31.56 9.99 6.97
C ASP A 130 31.47 8.82 7.95
N ASP A 131 32.58 8.36 8.53
CA ASP A 131 32.61 7.31 9.55
C ASP A 131 31.88 7.75 10.83
N GLN A 132 32.08 9.00 11.24
CA GLN A 132 31.36 9.57 12.37
C GLN A 132 29.88 9.71 12.10
N LEU A 133 29.51 10.16 10.90
CA LEU A 133 28.13 10.30 10.46
C LEU A 133 27.42 8.94 10.44
N ASN A 134 28.07 7.90 9.94
CA ASN A 134 27.50 6.54 9.88
C ASN A 134 27.19 5.96 11.28
N LYS A 135 27.84 6.43 12.33
CA LYS A 135 27.56 6.03 13.72
C LYS A 135 26.34 6.72 14.32
N LEU A 136 25.87 7.83 13.73
CA LEU A 136 24.74 8.61 14.24
C LEU A 136 23.40 7.97 13.92
N PRO A 137 22.35 8.25 14.74
CA PRO A 137 20.99 7.83 14.45
C PRO A 137 20.51 8.39 13.11
N LEU A 138 19.79 7.56 12.35
CA LEU A 138 19.10 8.00 11.14
C LEU A 138 17.99 9.03 11.45
N PHE A 139 17.40 8.92 12.63
CA PHE A 139 16.32 9.79 13.10
C PHE A 139 16.69 10.51 14.39
N SER A 140 16.63 11.83 14.39
CA SER A 140 17.13 12.65 15.48
C SER A 140 16.28 13.89 15.73
N MET A 141 16.44 14.46 16.91
CA MET A 141 15.82 15.72 17.29
C MET A 141 16.84 16.64 17.99
N LYS A 142 16.80 17.92 17.67
CA LYS A 142 17.66 18.96 18.29
C LYS A 142 17.68 18.87 19.82
N LYS A 143 16.50 18.69 20.46
CA LYS A 143 16.40 18.57 21.89
C LYS A 143 17.18 17.35 22.43
N ARG A 144 17.10 16.22 21.73
CA ARG A 144 17.79 14.99 22.12
C ARG A 144 19.30 15.11 22.00
N ILE A 145 19.76 15.72 20.89
CA ILE A 145 21.20 15.98 20.68
C ILE A 145 21.76 16.86 21.80
N LYS A 146 21.08 17.95 22.17
CA LYS A 146 21.48 18.81 23.28
C LYS A 146 21.52 18.10 24.61
N GLN A 147 20.53 17.26 24.92
CA GLN A 147 20.48 16.47 26.15
C GLN A 147 21.64 15.47 26.20
N ALA A 148 21.87 14.75 25.12
CA ALA A 148 22.97 13.78 25.02
C ALA A 148 24.33 14.48 25.15
N ARG A 149 24.55 15.60 24.47
CA ARG A 149 25.75 16.40 24.56
C ARG A 149 25.99 16.84 26.00
N ASN A 150 25.02 17.48 26.65
CA ASN A 150 25.17 17.95 28.02
C ASN A 150 25.49 16.80 28.99
N PHE A 151 24.83 15.64 28.81
CA PHE A 151 25.09 14.47 29.65
C PHE A 151 26.52 13.94 29.48
N ILE A 152 27.00 13.84 28.24
CA ILE A 152 28.38 13.36 27.93
C ILE A 152 29.43 14.34 28.44
N GLU A 153 29.23 15.65 28.22
CA GLU A 153 30.13 16.71 28.67
C GLU A 153 30.18 16.84 30.21
N SER A 154 29.06 16.61 30.91
CA SER A 154 29.03 16.63 32.37
C SER A 154 29.75 15.42 33.01
N ASN A 155 29.88 14.33 32.29
CA ASN A 155 30.64 13.16 32.67
C ASN A 155 32.10 13.29 32.19
N HIS A 156 32.96 13.96 32.97
CA HIS A 156 34.35 14.34 32.64
C HIS A 156 35.28 13.23 32.10
N LYS A 157 34.79 11.99 31.98
CA LYS A 157 35.53 10.85 31.43
C LYS A 157 35.19 10.48 29.99
N HIS A 158 34.20 11.14 29.39
CA HIS A 158 33.70 10.75 28.08
C HIS A 158 33.87 11.84 27.03
N ASN A 159 34.63 11.50 25.98
CA ASN A 159 34.82 12.35 24.80
C ASN A 159 33.58 12.19 23.89
N ILE A 160 32.98 13.29 23.46
CA ILE A 160 31.80 13.28 22.57
C ILE A 160 32.10 12.58 21.24
N TYR A 161 33.32 12.72 20.72
CA TYR A 161 33.77 12.11 19.45
C TYR A 161 33.72 10.57 19.49
N GLU A 162 34.02 9.99 20.64
CA GLU A 162 34.03 8.54 20.86
C GLU A 162 32.63 8.00 21.12
N ASN A 163 31.74 8.85 21.57
CA ASN A 163 30.39 8.49 22.01
C ASN A 163 29.28 8.82 21.02
N LEU A 164 29.60 9.17 19.76
CA LEU A 164 28.61 9.49 18.73
C LEU A 164 27.64 8.32 18.44
N GLY A 165 28.08 7.08 18.65
CA GLY A 165 27.26 5.88 18.52
C GLY A 165 26.35 5.56 19.71
N SER A 166 26.35 6.42 20.76
CA SER A 166 25.62 6.17 22.00
C SER A 166 24.10 6.13 21.82
N PRO A 167 23.38 5.27 22.58
CA PRO A 167 21.92 5.24 22.61
C PRO A 167 21.30 6.58 23.07
N LEU A 168 22.06 7.43 23.72
CA LEU A 168 21.61 8.75 24.17
C LEU A 168 21.15 9.67 23.04
N PHE A 169 21.67 9.50 21.84
CA PHE A 169 21.30 10.29 20.66
C PHE A 169 20.02 9.78 19.98
N HIS A 170 19.64 8.53 20.21
CA HIS A 170 18.49 7.92 19.55
C HIS A 170 17.16 8.44 20.08
N LEU A 171 16.14 8.45 19.22
CA LEU A 171 14.76 8.70 19.63
C LEU A 171 14.27 7.53 20.50
N SER A 172 13.30 7.81 21.37
CA SER A 172 12.57 6.74 22.06
C SER A 172 11.56 6.05 21.14
N ALA A 173 11.27 4.78 21.41
CA ALA A 173 10.19 4.05 20.71
C ALA A 173 8.85 4.77 20.81
N GLY A 174 8.55 5.41 21.95
CA GLY A 174 7.34 6.20 22.15
C GLY A 174 7.26 7.41 21.21
N ARG A 175 8.40 8.08 20.94
CA ARG A 175 8.43 9.19 19.99
C ARG A 175 8.17 8.72 18.56
N VAL A 176 8.81 7.63 18.13
CA VAL A 176 8.54 7.03 16.82
C VAL A 176 7.08 6.57 16.72
N SER A 177 6.56 5.93 17.77
CA SER A 177 5.15 5.52 17.83
C SER A 177 4.19 6.70 17.63
N SER A 178 4.48 7.85 18.24
CA SER A 178 3.68 9.08 18.07
C SER A 178 3.71 9.59 16.63
N VAL A 179 4.85 9.54 15.96
CA VAL A 179 4.98 9.90 14.52
C VAL A 179 4.15 8.94 13.66
N LEU A 180 4.25 7.64 13.91
CA LEU A 180 3.54 6.62 13.15
C LEU A 180 2.01 6.66 13.36
N SER A 181 1.56 7.08 14.55
CA SER A 181 0.13 7.21 14.86
C SER A 181 -0.45 8.59 14.51
N TRP A 182 0.31 9.45 13.85
CA TRP A 182 -0.10 10.84 13.54
C TRP A 182 -0.43 11.70 14.77
N ALA A 183 -0.10 11.21 15.96
CA ALA A 183 -0.31 11.91 17.24
C ALA A 183 0.76 12.96 17.54
N ASP A 184 1.79 13.05 16.69
CA ASP A 184 2.91 13.99 16.85
C ASP A 184 2.55 15.45 16.52
N ASN A 185 1.36 15.67 16.09
CA ASN A 185 0.85 16.92 15.59
C ASN A 185 0.33 17.87 16.68
N SER A 186 0.57 17.54 17.96
CA SER A 186 0.28 18.49 19.05
C SER A 186 1.44 19.46 19.21
N PRO A 187 1.39 20.70 18.66
CA PRO A 187 2.35 21.70 19.00
C PRO A 187 2.09 22.10 20.45
N LYS A 188 2.94 21.70 21.36
CA LYS A 188 3.13 22.47 22.60
C LYS A 188 3.84 23.77 22.20
N CYS A 189 3.13 24.65 21.55
CA CYS A 189 3.63 25.98 21.24
C CYS A 189 3.13 26.94 22.31
N ASN A 190 4.05 27.36 23.20
CA ASN A 190 3.80 28.35 24.23
C ASN A 190 3.76 29.79 23.68
N SER A 191 3.54 30.00 22.37
CA SER A 191 3.44 31.31 21.77
C SER A 191 2.11 31.48 21.05
N GLY A 192 1.41 32.56 21.33
CA GLY A 192 0.03 32.92 20.99
C GLY A 192 -0.44 32.90 19.53
N THR A 193 0.12 32.05 18.68
CA THR A 193 -0.28 31.83 17.28
C THR A 193 -0.90 30.46 17.04
N GLU A 194 -1.46 29.87 18.08
CA GLU A 194 -1.99 28.49 18.13
C GLU A 194 -3.14 28.23 17.13
N LYS A 195 -3.93 29.27 16.81
CA LYS A 195 -5.10 29.11 15.92
C LYS A 195 -4.75 28.89 14.45
N THR A 196 -3.67 29.47 13.95
CA THR A 196 -3.29 29.38 12.53
C THR A 196 -2.53 28.11 12.18
N ARG A 197 -1.77 27.52 13.09
CA ARG A 197 -1.00 26.29 12.84
C ARG A 197 -1.84 25.00 12.87
N LYS A 198 -2.96 24.95 13.59
CA LYS A 198 -3.84 23.78 13.67
C LYS A 198 -4.41 23.34 12.32
N TRP A 199 -4.51 24.24 11.35
CA TRP A 199 -5.10 23.96 10.04
C TRP A 199 -4.16 23.27 9.04
N PHE A 200 -2.86 23.26 9.31
CA PHE A 200 -1.83 22.72 8.42
C PHE A 200 -1.12 21.47 8.95
N LEU A 201 -1.62 20.88 10.01
CA LEU A 201 -1.02 19.65 10.53
C LEU A 201 -1.47 18.45 9.69
N PRO A 202 -0.54 17.59 9.27
CA PRO A 202 -0.88 16.42 8.49
C PRO A 202 -1.78 15.50 9.31
N LYS A 203 -2.96 15.19 8.78
CA LYS A 203 -3.91 14.26 9.34
C LYS A 203 -3.90 12.96 8.55
N PRO A 204 -4.26 11.83 9.16
CA PRO A 204 -4.52 10.61 8.41
C PRO A 204 -5.73 10.81 7.49
N PRO A 205 -5.83 10.09 6.37
CA PRO A 205 -6.99 10.16 5.49
C PRO A 205 -8.27 9.65 6.17
N ILE A 206 -9.40 9.89 5.51
CA ILE A 206 -10.70 9.37 5.96
C ILE A 206 -10.80 7.90 5.56
N SER A 207 -11.15 7.03 6.49
CA SER A 207 -11.39 5.61 6.21
C SER A 207 -12.70 5.42 5.42
N CYS A 208 -12.64 4.71 4.30
CA CYS A 208 -13.80 4.35 3.48
C CYS A 208 -14.82 3.49 4.25
N ARG A 209 -14.36 2.70 5.25
CA ARG A 209 -15.22 1.85 6.07
C ARG A 209 -15.96 2.58 7.19
N THR A 210 -15.37 3.62 7.76
CA THR A 210 -15.92 4.29 8.96
C THR A 210 -16.36 5.72 8.72
N ASN A 211 -16.00 6.30 7.58
CA ASN A 211 -16.19 7.71 7.25
C ASN A 211 -15.64 8.67 8.33
N GLN A 212 -14.57 8.24 9.02
CA GLN A 212 -13.87 8.99 10.07
C GLN A 212 -12.35 9.01 9.80
N GLU A 213 -11.61 9.91 10.44
CA GLU A 213 -10.14 9.92 10.36
C GLU A 213 -9.60 8.51 10.70
N MET A 214 -8.74 8.01 9.82
CA MET A 214 -8.19 6.66 9.93
C MET A 214 -7.34 6.52 11.19
N VAL A 215 -7.63 5.52 12.00
CA VAL A 215 -6.78 5.19 13.15
C VAL A 215 -5.55 4.46 12.65
N VAL A 216 -4.39 5.09 12.72
CA VAL A 216 -3.10 4.51 12.30
C VAL A 216 -2.21 4.29 13.50
N ASN A 217 -1.57 3.14 13.59
CA ASN A 217 -0.52 2.83 14.55
C ASN A 217 0.40 1.73 14.03
N ALA A 218 1.57 1.60 14.63
CA ALA A 218 2.59 0.65 14.19
C ALA A 218 2.11 -0.82 14.20
N THR A 219 1.26 -1.20 15.16
CA THR A 219 0.72 -2.56 15.24
C THR A 219 -0.22 -2.83 14.09
N ARG A 220 -1.13 -1.89 13.82
CA ARG A 220 -2.08 -1.99 12.71
C ARG A 220 -1.37 -2.07 11.35
N MET A 221 -0.36 -1.21 11.14
CA MET A 221 0.48 -1.26 9.93
C MET A 221 1.17 -2.61 9.77
N ARG A 222 1.70 -3.15 10.87
CA ARG A 222 2.34 -4.46 10.85
C ARG A 222 1.36 -5.59 10.50
N HIS A 223 0.16 -5.58 11.07
CA HIS A 223 -0.89 -6.55 10.73
C HIS A 223 -1.32 -6.43 9.26
N THR A 224 -1.49 -5.20 8.76
CA THR A 224 -1.81 -4.93 7.36
C THR A 224 -0.75 -5.51 6.43
N ARG A 225 0.52 -5.20 6.68
CA ARG A 225 1.60 -5.66 5.81
C ARG A 225 1.81 -7.17 5.88
N ALA A 226 1.70 -7.77 7.07
CA ALA A 226 1.77 -9.22 7.23
C ALA A 226 0.69 -9.92 6.41
N ARG A 227 -0.55 -9.42 6.46
CA ARG A 227 -1.65 -9.97 5.67
C ARG A 227 -1.44 -9.80 4.16
N GLN A 228 -0.99 -8.62 3.72
CA GLN A 228 -0.67 -8.38 2.31
C GLN A 228 0.39 -9.35 1.78
N LEU A 229 1.44 -9.61 2.56
CA LEU A 229 2.50 -10.55 2.19
C LEU A 229 2.00 -12.00 2.19
N ALA A 230 1.19 -12.40 3.17
CA ALA A 230 0.57 -13.72 3.21
C ALA A 230 -0.33 -13.96 1.99
N ARG A 231 -1.17 -12.98 1.62
CA ARG A 231 -2.02 -13.03 0.42
C ARG A 231 -1.23 -13.10 -0.90
N LYS A 232 -0.02 -12.53 -0.93
CA LYS A 232 0.89 -12.66 -2.06
C LYS A 232 1.63 -14.01 -2.11
N GLY A 233 1.27 -14.96 -1.25
CA GLY A 233 1.84 -16.29 -1.22
C GLY A 233 3.25 -16.37 -0.60
N VAL A 234 3.68 -15.35 0.16
CA VAL A 234 4.97 -15.40 0.87
C VAL A 234 4.92 -16.52 1.90
N LEU A 235 5.88 -17.42 1.88
CA LEU A 235 5.94 -18.59 2.78
C LEU A 235 5.97 -18.14 4.25
N LEU A 236 5.38 -18.97 5.13
CA LEU A 236 5.27 -18.70 6.56
C LEU A 236 6.62 -18.41 7.21
N ASP A 237 7.64 -19.22 6.90
CA ASP A 237 9.01 -19.06 7.41
C ASP A 237 9.63 -17.74 6.99
N THR A 238 9.45 -17.39 5.70
CA THR A 238 9.92 -16.11 5.14
C THR A 238 9.23 -14.93 5.82
N LEU A 239 7.90 -15.02 6.02
CA LEU A 239 7.14 -13.99 6.70
C LEU A 239 7.53 -13.89 8.20
N SER A 240 7.80 -15.03 8.85
CA SER A 240 8.30 -15.09 10.22
C SER A 240 9.63 -14.35 10.35
N HIS A 241 10.57 -14.66 9.46
CA HIS A 241 11.85 -13.97 9.38
C HIS A 241 11.68 -12.47 9.09
N TRP A 242 10.88 -12.13 8.09
CA TRP A 242 10.60 -10.73 7.70
C TRP A 242 10.05 -9.90 8.87
N LEU A 243 9.16 -10.48 9.67
CA LEU A 243 8.56 -9.79 10.81
C LEU A 243 9.39 -9.88 12.10
N GLY A 244 10.48 -10.69 12.12
CA GLY A 244 11.25 -10.97 13.32
C GLY A 244 10.37 -11.62 14.39
N HIS A 245 9.57 -12.64 14.04
CA HIS A 245 8.79 -13.44 14.97
C HIS A 245 9.59 -14.66 15.42
N THR A 246 9.56 -14.92 16.74
CA THR A 246 10.18 -16.11 17.34
C THR A 246 9.26 -17.34 17.27
N PHE A 247 7.95 -17.14 17.05
CA PHE A 247 6.94 -18.20 17.03
C PHE A 247 6.02 -18.05 15.82
N GLU A 248 5.99 -19.06 14.97
CA GLU A 248 5.15 -19.15 13.77
C GLU A 248 3.65 -19.15 14.07
N ARG A 249 3.26 -19.67 15.25
CA ARG A 249 1.87 -19.80 15.67
C ARG A 249 1.10 -18.47 15.64
N SER A 250 1.79 -17.34 15.84
CA SER A 250 1.20 -16.00 15.78
C SER A 250 0.92 -15.52 14.35
N LEU A 251 1.51 -16.20 13.36
CA LEU A 251 1.37 -15.84 11.93
C LEU A 251 0.27 -16.64 11.23
N ALA A 252 -0.11 -17.79 11.76
CA ALA A 252 -1.15 -18.64 11.18
C ALA A 252 -2.47 -17.87 10.93
N ALA A 253 -2.77 -16.89 11.77
CA ALA A 253 -3.96 -16.05 11.63
C ALA A 253 -3.97 -15.17 10.36
N TYR A 254 -2.81 -14.93 9.71
CA TYR A 254 -2.74 -14.17 8.47
C TYR A 254 -2.95 -15.04 7.23
N TYR A 255 -2.70 -16.34 7.34
CA TYR A 255 -2.91 -17.32 6.27
C TYR A 255 -4.32 -17.93 6.33
N ASN A 256 -4.90 -18.03 7.53
CA ASN A 256 -6.27 -18.51 7.72
C ASN A 256 -7.26 -17.33 7.61
N ASP A 257 -7.32 -16.69 6.45
CA ASP A 257 -8.29 -15.65 6.13
C ASP A 257 -9.49 -16.26 5.39
N PRO A 258 -10.67 -16.39 6.04
CA PRO A 258 -11.83 -16.98 5.40
C PRO A 258 -12.28 -16.25 4.13
N ALA A 259 -12.08 -14.94 4.06
CA ALA A 259 -12.42 -14.15 2.89
C ALA A 259 -11.48 -14.45 1.71
N GLU A 260 -10.19 -14.65 1.97
CA GLU A 260 -9.23 -15.05 0.95
C GLU A 260 -9.45 -16.50 0.49
N GLN A 261 -9.70 -17.41 1.42
CA GLN A 261 -10.05 -18.78 1.08
C GLN A 261 -11.33 -18.85 0.24
N ALA A 262 -12.34 -18.04 0.55
CA ALA A 262 -13.54 -17.93 -0.25
C ALA A 262 -13.25 -17.40 -1.66
N ARG A 263 -12.35 -16.42 -1.79
CA ARG A 263 -11.94 -15.87 -3.09
C ARG A 263 -11.18 -16.91 -3.92
N GLU A 264 -10.22 -17.61 -3.31
CA GLU A 264 -9.47 -18.69 -3.97
C GLU A 264 -10.39 -19.84 -4.40
N LEU A 265 -11.36 -20.18 -3.54
CA LEU A 265 -12.37 -21.17 -3.86
C LEU A 265 -13.27 -20.71 -5.02
N ASP A 266 -13.71 -19.46 -5.01
CA ASP A 266 -14.49 -18.85 -6.08
C ASP A 266 -13.72 -18.86 -7.41
N GLU A 267 -12.44 -18.48 -7.39
CA GLU A 267 -11.58 -18.52 -8.58
C GLU A 267 -11.38 -19.95 -9.10
N ALA A 268 -11.18 -20.92 -8.21
CA ALA A 268 -11.03 -22.33 -8.59
C ALA A 268 -12.34 -22.94 -9.12
N MET A 269 -13.47 -22.56 -8.53
CA MET A 269 -14.80 -23.06 -8.92
C MET A 269 -15.41 -22.31 -10.10
N HIS A 270 -14.97 -21.06 -10.33
CA HIS A 270 -15.52 -20.20 -11.39
C HIS A 270 -15.57 -20.88 -12.77
N PRO A 271 -14.53 -21.56 -13.26
CA PRO A 271 -14.60 -22.23 -14.57
C PRO A 271 -15.68 -23.32 -14.65
N VAL A 272 -15.97 -23.98 -13.52
CA VAL A 272 -16.97 -25.06 -13.44
C VAL A 272 -18.37 -24.50 -13.24
N LEU A 273 -18.51 -23.44 -12.43
CA LEU A 273 -19.79 -22.83 -12.09
C LEU A 273 -20.23 -21.74 -13.06
N ALA A 274 -19.29 -21.17 -13.84
CA ALA A 274 -19.61 -20.10 -14.78
C ALA A 274 -20.72 -20.50 -15.78
N PRO A 275 -20.72 -21.72 -16.38
CA PRO A 275 -21.82 -22.14 -17.24
C PRO A 275 -23.17 -22.20 -16.55
N LEU A 276 -23.17 -22.59 -15.25
CA LEU A 276 -24.40 -22.64 -14.43
C LEU A 276 -24.84 -21.25 -13.97
N ALA A 277 -23.90 -20.40 -13.55
CA ALA A 277 -24.15 -19.04 -13.14
C ALA A 277 -24.62 -18.17 -14.32
N MET A 278 -24.17 -18.46 -15.52
CA MET A 278 -24.54 -17.75 -16.72
C MET A 278 -25.93 -18.12 -17.23
N ALA A 279 -26.50 -19.26 -16.81
CA ALA A 279 -27.92 -19.54 -16.97
C ALA A 279 -28.81 -18.54 -16.20
N PHE A 280 -28.24 -17.80 -15.24
CA PHE A 280 -28.91 -16.80 -14.42
C PHE A 280 -28.44 -15.35 -14.70
N ALA A 281 -27.47 -15.14 -15.58
CA ALA A 281 -26.85 -13.84 -15.86
C ALA A 281 -27.39 -13.19 -17.15
N GLY A 282 -28.67 -12.88 -17.16
CA GLY A 282 -29.29 -12.21 -18.27
C GLY A 282 -29.74 -13.17 -19.38
N THR A 283 -30.56 -12.64 -20.29
CA THR A 283 -31.14 -13.42 -21.41
C THR A 283 -30.61 -12.88 -22.70
N LEU A 284 -29.93 -13.72 -23.52
CA LEU A 284 -29.53 -13.33 -24.86
C LEU A 284 -30.76 -13.04 -25.71
N ILE A 285 -30.73 -11.96 -26.44
CA ILE A 285 -31.79 -11.56 -27.38
C ILE A 285 -31.23 -11.57 -28.81
N ASP A 286 -32.03 -12.11 -29.73
CA ASP A 286 -31.66 -12.18 -31.16
C ASP A 286 -32.06 -10.89 -31.91
N SER A 287 -33.01 -10.12 -31.33
CA SER A 287 -33.46 -8.84 -31.89
C SER A 287 -33.94 -7.90 -30.79
N HIS A 288 -34.02 -6.61 -31.08
CA HIS A 288 -34.49 -5.59 -30.12
C HIS A 288 -35.93 -5.88 -29.62
N ASP A 289 -36.77 -6.48 -30.46
CA ASP A 289 -38.17 -6.79 -30.11
C ASP A 289 -38.29 -7.86 -29.00
N GLN A 290 -37.25 -8.66 -28.78
CA GLN A 290 -37.22 -9.71 -27.75
C GLN A 290 -36.84 -9.16 -26.37
N ALA A 291 -36.37 -7.91 -26.30
CA ALA A 291 -35.99 -7.32 -25.03
C ALA A 291 -37.18 -7.16 -24.08
N THR A 292 -36.97 -7.41 -22.78
CA THR A 292 -37.99 -7.25 -21.75
C THR A 292 -38.62 -5.86 -21.76
N ARG A 293 -37.86 -4.84 -22.16
CA ARG A 293 -38.31 -3.45 -22.27
C ARG A 293 -38.13 -2.90 -23.69
N ALA A 294 -38.48 -3.68 -24.71
CA ALA A 294 -38.31 -3.32 -26.12
C ALA A 294 -38.97 -1.97 -26.51
N SER A 295 -40.09 -1.65 -25.89
CA SER A 295 -40.82 -0.40 -26.16
C SER A 295 -40.25 0.84 -25.46
N ASP A 296 -39.27 0.69 -24.57
CA ASP A 296 -38.72 1.77 -23.78
C ASP A 296 -37.33 2.16 -24.32
N PRO A 297 -37.21 3.32 -25.00
CA PRO A 297 -35.91 3.77 -25.54
C PRO A 297 -34.80 3.90 -24.51
N THR A 298 -35.18 4.12 -23.22
CA THR A 298 -34.17 4.23 -22.12
C THR A 298 -33.56 2.89 -21.73
N SER A 299 -34.10 1.78 -22.23
CA SER A 299 -33.54 0.44 -22.01
C SER A 299 -32.36 0.12 -22.88
N LEU A 300 -32.20 0.82 -24.02
CA LEU A 300 -31.13 0.60 -24.99
C LEU A 300 -29.76 0.95 -24.36
N LEU A 301 -28.81 0.08 -24.59
CA LEU A 301 -27.43 0.24 -24.13
C LEU A 301 -26.51 0.31 -25.34
N GLU A 302 -25.84 1.44 -25.47
CA GLU A 302 -24.98 1.75 -26.60
C GLU A 302 -23.51 1.85 -26.12
N PHE A 303 -22.61 1.45 -26.98
CA PHE A 303 -21.17 1.64 -26.80
C PHE A 303 -20.64 2.60 -27.85
N ALA A 304 -19.99 3.67 -27.39
CA ALA A 304 -19.35 4.65 -28.26
C ALA A 304 -17.93 4.19 -28.64
N ASN A 305 -17.68 4.05 -29.95
CA ASN A 305 -16.36 3.81 -30.51
C ASN A 305 -16.11 4.74 -31.67
N ALA A 306 -15.07 5.60 -31.57
CA ALA A 306 -14.65 6.52 -32.62
C ALA A 306 -15.81 7.29 -33.29
N ASP A 307 -16.65 7.95 -32.48
CA ASP A 307 -17.82 8.74 -32.94
C ASP A 307 -19.01 7.92 -33.51
N VAL A 308 -18.97 6.59 -33.38
CA VAL A 308 -20.08 5.71 -33.73
C VAL A 308 -20.67 5.12 -32.48
N LEU A 309 -22.00 5.20 -32.33
CA LEU A 309 -22.75 4.52 -31.30
C LEU A 309 -23.21 3.16 -31.82
N ASN A 310 -22.82 2.11 -31.13
CA ASN A 310 -23.18 0.73 -31.45
C ASN A 310 -24.07 0.15 -30.38
N ASP A 311 -25.23 -0.35 -30.75
CA ASP A 311 -26.15 -1.02 -29.84
C ASP A 311 -25.53 -2.34 -29.35
N VAL A 312 -25.40 -2.50 -28.04
CA VAL A 312 -24.85 -3.73 -27.44
C VAL A 312 -25.90 -4.58 -26.74
N GLY A 313 -27.08 -4.03 -26.47
CA GLY A 313 -28.16 -4.75 -25.85
C GLY A 313 -29.15 -3.86 -25.11
N HIS A 314 -29.95 -4.45 -24.24
CA HIS A 314 -30.96 -3.77 -23.47
C HIS A 314 -30.78 -4.01 -21.94
N CYS A 315 -31.38 -3.13 -21.15
CA CYS A 315 -31.50 -3.29 -19.70
C CYS A 315 -32.93 -3.74 -19.35
N GLY A 316 -33.09 -4.98 -18.92
CA GLY A 316 -34.37 -5.53 -18.49
C GLY A 316 -34.88 -5.04 -17.12
N LYS A 317 -34.15 -4.14 -16.44
CA LYS A 317 -34.50 -3.65 -15.11
C LYS A 317 -35.54 -2.51 -15.18
N HIS A 318 -36.64 -2.65 -14.48
CA HIS A 318 -37.68 -1.64 -14.40
C HIS A 318 -37.45 -0.55 -13.34
N SER A 319 -36.47 -0.72 -12.44
CA SER A 319 -36.16 0.26 -11.39
C SER A 319 -34.92 1.07 -11.76
N PHE A 320 -34.77 2.25 -11.16
CA PHE A 320 -33.61 3.11 -11.35
C PHE A 320 -32.30 2.36 -11.09
N CYS A 321 -31.33 2.55 -11.97
CA CYS A 321 -29.97 2.06 -11.86
C CYS A 321 -29.03 3.24 -11.66
N ALA A 322 -28.32 3.27 -10.53
CA ALA A 322 -27.32 4.30 -10.23
C ALA A 322 -25.93 4.05 -10.87
N THR A 323 -25.83 3.04 -11.74
CA THR A 323 -24.57 2.67 -12.38
C THR A 323 -24.15 3.74 -13.40
N THR A 324 -22.93 4.23 -13.25
CA THR A 324 -22.29 5.15 -14.21
C THR A 324 -21.42 4.37 -15.21
N SER A 325 -21.03 5.02 -16.30
CA SER A 325 -20.16 4.43 -17.34
C SER A 325 -20.73 3.18 -18.03
N VAL A 326 -22.06 3.15 -18.25
CA VAL A 326 -22.71 2.13 -19.09
C VAL A 326 -22.10 2.13 -20.51
N PRO A 327 -21.99 1.00 -21.22
CA PRO A 327 -22.54 -0.33 -20.89
C PRO A 327 -21.57 -1.26 -20.16
N ILE A 328 -20.36 -0.83 -19.84
CA ILE A 328 -19.31 -1.73 -19.32
C ILE A 328 -19.76 -2.50 -18.05
N PRO A 329 -20.26 -1.85 -17.00
CA PRO A 329 -20.75 -2.57 -15.82
C PRO A 329 -21.96 -3.46 -16.09
N CYS A 330 -22.69 -3.20 -17.17
CA CYS A 330 -23.87 -3.99 -17.53
C CYS A 330 -23.50 -5.44 -17.87
N TYR A 331 -22.31 -5.69 -18.44
CA TYR A 331 -21.86 -7.06 -18.75
C TYR A 331 -21.76 -7.97 -17.50
N ARG A 332 -21.72 -7.39 -16.31
CA ARG A 332 -21.74 -8.11 -15.02
C ARG A 332 -23.14 -8.11 -14.37
N CYS A 333 -24.14 -7.55 -15.04
CA CYS A 333 -25.47 -7.37 -14.48
C CYS A 333 -26.41 -8.49 -14.97
N LYS A 334 -27.16 -9.09 -14.04
CA LYS A 334 -28.17 -10.10 -14.35
C LYS A 334 -29.36 -9.59 -15.17
N HIS A 335 -29.51 -8.29 -15.29
CA HIS A 335 -30.57 -7.65 -16.08
C HIS A 335 -30.09 -7.18 -17.47
N PHE A 336 -28.86 -7.49 -17.82
CA PHE A 336 -28.33 -7.18 -19.13
C PHE A 336 -28.88 -8.20 -20.15
N GLU A 337 -29.44 -7.71 -21.23
CA GLU A 337 -29.98 -8.47 -22.35
C GLU A 337 -29.13 -8.16 -23.59
N PRO A 338 -27.96 -8.82 -23.77
CA PRO A 338 -27.07 -8.55 -24.90
C PRO A 338 -27.67 -9.05 -26.20
N LEU A 339 -27.51 -8.24 -27.26
CA LEU A 339 -27.82 -8.62 -28.63
C LEU A 339 -26.78 -9.60 -29.16
N VAL A 340 -27.23 -10.74 -29.68
CA VAL A 340 -26.35 -11.81 -30.18
C VAL A 340 -25.43 -11.31 -31.31
N ASP A 341 -25.89 -10.44 -32.17
CA ASP A 341 -25.13 -9.94 -33.31
C ASP A 341 -24.40 -8.62 -33.11
N ALA A 342 -24.45 -8.07 -31.87
CA ALA A 342 -23.76 -6.83 -31.52
C ALA A 342 -22.23 -6.95 -31.55
N PRO A 343 -21.50 -5.82 -31.74
CA PRO A 343 -20.05 -5.82 -31.84
C PRO A 343 -19.37 -5.85 -30.45
N HIS A 344 -19.68 -6.84 -29.63
CA HIS A 344 -19.09 -6.99 -28.27
C HIS A 344 -17.56 -7.11 -28.27
N HIS A 345 -16.95 -7.53 -29.41
CA HIS A 345 -15.51 -7.61 -29.55
C HIS A 345 -14.85 -6.21 -29.54
N GLU A 346 -15.52 -5.18 -30.03
CA GLU A 346 -15.02 -3.80 -29.96
C GLU A 346 -14.97 -3.30 -28.53
N VAL A 347 -15.98 -3.64 -27.71
CA VAL A 347 -15.98 -3.34 -26.27
C VAL A 347 -14.82 -4.04 -25.57
N LEU A 348 -14.56 -5.32 -25.92
CA LEU A 348 -13.44 -6.07 -25.39
C LEU A 348 -12.11 -5.43 -25.74
N GLU A 349 -11.94 -5.06 -27.01
CA GLU A 349 -10.70 -4.46 -27.50
C GLU A 349 -10.42 -3.11 -26.81
N ALA A 350 -11.43 -2.26 -26.66
CA ALA A 350 -11.32 -0.99 -25.96
C ALA A 350 -10.91 -1.17 -24.49
N LEU A 351 -11.46 -2.18 -23.79
CA LEU A 351 -11.08 -2.49 -22.41
C LEU A 351 -9.65 -3.00 -22.30
N VAL A 352 -9.22 -3.88 -23.23
CA VAL A 352 -7.85 -4.41 -23.25
C VAL A 352 -6.85 -3.28 -23.54
N GLN A 353 -7.13 -2.40 -24.51
CA GLN A 353 -6.27 -1.26 -24.79
C GLN A 353 -6.18 -0.31 -23.59
N ARG A 354 -7.28 -0.08 -22.90
CA ARG A 354 -7.29 0.74 -21.69
C ARG A 354 -6.44 0.10 -20.58
N GLN A 355 -6.56 -1.22 -20.35
CA GLN A 355 -5.73 -1.93 -19.37
C GLN A 355 -4.24 -1.80 -19.70
N ILE A 356 -3.86 -1.98 -20.98
CA ILE A 356 -2.47 -1.81 -21.46
C ILE A 356 -1.99 -0.37 -21.24
N ALA A 357 -2.83 0.62 -21.50
CA ALA A 357 -2.49 2.02 -21.29
C ALA A 357 -2.27 2.34 -19.80
N GLU A 358 -3.15 1.85 -18.92
CA GLU A 358 -3.02 1.98 -17.46
C GLU A 358 -1.72 1.32 -16.95
N ASP A 359 -1.44 0.08 -17.38
CA ASP A 359 -0.22 -0.65 -17.02
C ASP A 359 1.05 0.03 -17.55
N SER A 360 0.95 0.72 -18.71
CA SER A 360 2.06 1.43 -19.34
C SER A 360 2.31 2.79 -18.67
N ALA A 361 1.27 3.51 -18.28
CA ALA A 361 1.38 4.78 -17.59
C ALA A 361 2.16 4.67 -16.27
N LEU A 362 2.06 3.52 -15.61
CA LEU A 362 2.82 3.22 -14.39
C LEU A 362 4.32 2.98 -14.63
N LYS A 363 4.70 2.56 -15.84
CA LYS A 363 6.12 2.33 -16.21
C LYS A 363 6.85 3.62 -16.59
N ILE A 364 6.14 4.65 -17.02
CA ILE A 364 6.72 5.91 -17.50
C ILE A 364 7.04 6.88 -16.38
N GLY A 365 6.33 6.82 -15.25
CA GLY A 365 6.59 7.62 -14.06
C GLY A 365 7.73 7.04 -13.24
N GLY A 366 8.98 7.35 -13.58
CA GLY A 366 10.13 6.89 -12.80
C GLY A 366 9.98 7.18 -11.31
N THR A 367 10.28 6.22 -10.46
CA THR A 367 10.54 6.27 -9.01
C THR A 367 9.36 6.45 -8.04
N ARG A 368 8.15 6.83 -8.47
CA ARG A 368 7.01 7.01 -7.56
C ARG A 368 5.77 6.32 -8.11
N ASN A 369 5.70 4.99 -8.06
CA ASN A 369 4.46 4.24 -8.33
C ASN A 369 3.46 4.46 -7.18
N LEU A 370 2.72 5.55 -7.23
CA LEU A 370 1.70 5.91 -6.24
C LEU A 370 0.30 5.45 -6.65
N LEU A 371 0.11 5.15 -7.93
CA LEU A 371 -1.18 4.74 -8.47
C LEU A 371 -1.19 3.22 -8.66
N ILE A 372 -2.21 2.58 -8.10
CA ILE A 372 -2.58 1.22 -8.50
C ILE A 372 -3.23 1.35 -9.87
N PRO A 373 -2.82 0.54 -10.89
CA PRO A 373 -3.54 0.50 -12.15
C PRO A 373 -4.98 0.12 -11.88
N ILE A 374 -5.90 0.72 -12.59
CA ILE A 374 -7.30 0.28 -12.59
C ILE A 374 -7.28 -1.15 -13.12
N ASP A 375 -7.69 -2.12 -12.32
CA ASP A 375 -7.81 -3.51 -12.72
C ASP A 375 -9.15 -3.73 -13.42
N LEU A 376 -9.11 -3.87 -14.75
CA LEU A 376 -10.27 -4.14 -15.59
C LEU A 376 -10.45 -5.63 -15.89
N SER A 377 -9.74 -6.52 -15.16
CA SER A 377 -9.77 -7.96 -15.40
C SER A 377 -11.18 -8.56 -15.29
N ALA A 378 -11.98 -8.07 -14.35
CA ALA A 378 -13.35 -8.53 -14.14
C ALA A 378 -14.28 -8.15 -15.29
N GLU A 379 -14.17 -6.91 -15.79
CA GLU A 379 -14.91 -6.39 -16.93
C GLU A 379 -14.53 -7.09 -18.22
N ILE A 380 -13.23 -7.25 -18.48
CA ILE A 380 -12.69 -7.99 -19.62
C ILE A 380 -13.22 -9.43 -19.62
N ARG A 381 -13.25 -10.09 -18.46
CA ARG A 381 -13.76 -11.45 -18.34
C ARG A 381 -15.26 -11.52 -18.63
N ALA A 382 -16.05 -10.57 -18.12
CA ALA A 382 -17.48 -10.52 -18.35
C ALA A 382 -17.83 -10.35 -19.83
N VAL A 383 -17.11 -9.45 -20.56
CA VAL A 383 -17.31 -9.26 -21.99
C VAL A 383 -16.88 -10.51 -22.78
N LYS A 384 -15.75 -11.16 -22.46
CA LYS A 384 -15.33 -12.43 -23.07
C LYS A 384 -16.39 -13.51 -22.92
N ASN A 385 -16.98 -13.61 -21.75
CA ASN A 385 -18.04 -14.56 -21.47
C ASN A 385 -19.28 -14.26 -22.32
N CYS A 386 -19.72 -13.01 -22.39
CA CYS A 386 -20.82 -12.59 -23.26
C CYS A 386 -20.57 -12.99 -24.72
N ILE A 387 -19.37 -12.72 -25.26
CA ILE A 387 -18.97 -13.10 -26.63
C ILE A 387 -19.07 -14.62 -26.83
N ALA A 388 -18.57 -15.41 -25.87
CA ALA A 388 -18.63 -16.86 -25.95
C ALA A 388 -20.08 -17.38 -26.07
N HIS A 389 -21.00 -16.79 -25.27
CA HIS A 389 -22.42 -17.14 -25.32
C HIS A 389 -23.09 -16.71 -26.63
N CYS A 390 -22.80 -15.51 -27.09
CA CYS A 390 -23.33 -15.05 -28.40
C CYS A 390 -22.89 -15.98 -29.52
N ASN A 391 -21.62 -16.42 -29.50
CA ASN A 391 -21.09 -17.36 -30.50
C ASN A 391 -21.77 -18.72 -30.40
N THR A 392 -21.97 -19.26 -29.21
CA THR A 392 -22.71 -20.51 -29.01
C THR A 392 -24.13 -20.39 -29.57
N ARG A 393 -24.82 -19.28 -29.27
CA ARG A 393 -26.17 -19.02 -29.79
C ARG A 393 -26.20 -18.89 -31.31
N LYS A 394 -25.20 -18.27 -31.94
CA LYS A 394 -25.08 -18.18 -33.39
C LYS A 394 -24.92 -19.57 -34.02
N THR A 395 -24.05 -20.41 -33.46
CA THR A 395 -23.85 -21.79 -33.94
C THR A 395 -25.14 -22.62 -33.82
N GLU A 396 -25.88 -22.44 -32.71
CA GLU A 396 -27.18 -23.10 -32.54
C GLU A 396 -28.23 -22.63 -33.53
N ARG A 397 -28.22 -21.36 -33.93
CA ARG A 397 -29.13 -20.81 -34.99
C ARG A 397 -28.77 -21.38 -36.36
N GLU A 398 -27.50 -21.42 -36.71
CA GLU A 398 -26.99 -22.00 -37.97
C GLU A 398 -27.30 -23.50 -38.09
N ALA A 399 -27.23 -24.24 -36.98
CA ALA A 399 -27.56 -25.66 -36.96
C ALA A 399 -29.07 -25.97 -37.08
N ARG A 400 -29.95 -24.97 -36.89
CA ARG A 400 -31.41 -25.10 -37.03
C ARG A 400 -31.98 -24.55 -38.32
N SER A 401 -31.18 -23.78 -39.06
CA SER A 401 -31.52 -23.27 -40.40
C SER A 401 -31.09 -24.27 -41.48
#